data_e56ab7ba2842ea11551fbd954a68f0a8
#
_entry.id   e56ab7ba2842ea11551fbd954a68f0a8
#
_cell.length_a   1.000
_cell.length_b   1.000
_cell.length_c   1.000
_cell.angle_alpha   90.00
_cell.angle_beta   90.00
_cell.angle_gamma   90.00
#
_symmetry.space_group_name_H-M   'P 1'
#
loop_
_entity.id
_entity.type
_entity.pdbx_description
1 polymer ?
#
loop_
_entity_poly.entity_id
_entity_poly.type
_entity_poly.pdbx_seq_one_letter_code
_entity_poly.pdbx_strand_id
1 'polypeptide(L)'
;MIALASWALRLPATPEVIASFVAEAEAAPEELSTIANVMTAPPMPFLPAEVHGELVIMAMLAYAGEEVEAGQRAIAPFRTLAEPIVDMLKPMPYPQIYPPEEEDFHPTAVARTMFIDTIDRDVSQTILEHLRASDAPMRVAQIRVLGGAMARVSAEATAFAHRSSRIMVNVAAFYEGAEERAAREAWVSDFAAALEQGDGGVYVNFLGDEGEGRVRAAYPGSTWDRLIEIKSRYDPTNFFRLNQNISPAIEQ
;
A
#
# COMPACT_ATOMS: atom_id res chain seq x y z
N MET A 1 24.01 -5.09 3.97
CA MET A 1 22.67 -4.65 4.37
C MET A 1 21.98 -5.85 5.01
N ILE A 2 21.71 -5.80 6.29
CA ILE A 2 20.96 -6.82 7.02
C ILE A 2 19.55 -6.23 7.15
N ALA A 3 18.60 -6.71 6.34
CA ALA A 3 17.21 -6.34 6.53
C ALA A 3 16.68 -7.09 7.76
N LEU A 4 16.21 -6.36 8.77
CA LEU A 4 15.27 -6.92 9.75
C LEU A 4 13.90 -6.87 9.07
N ALA A 5 13.56 -7.90 8.34
CA ALA A 5 12.34 -7.87 7.56
C ALA A 5 11.65 -9.22 7.58
N SER A 6 10.35 -9.16 7.67
CA SER A 6 9.46 -10.27 7.31
C SER A 6 8.03 -9.78 7.39
N TRP A 7 7.10 -10.40 6.68
CA TRP A 7 5.66 -10.36 6.95
C TRP A 7 5.36 -11.02 8.31
N ALA A 8 6.08 -10.61 9.34
CA ALA A 8 6.36 -11.44 10.50
C ALA A 8 5.75 -10.89 11.79
N LEU A 9 5.27 -9.66 11.82
CA LEU A 9 4.57 -9.14 12.98
C LEU A 9 3.07 -9.19 12.72
N ARG A 10 2.33 -9.90 13.59
CA ARG A 10 0.87 -9.97 13.54
C ARG A 10 0.32 -9.38 14.81
N LEU A 11 -0.54 -8.37 14.66
CA LEU A 11 -1.20 -7.69 15.76
C LEU A 11 -2.72 -7.77 15.59
N PRO A 12 -3.51 -7.72 16.68
CA PRO A 12 -4.94 -7.57 16.58
C PRO A 12 -5.29 -6.24 15.91
N ALA A 13 -6.23 -6.23 14.97
CA ALA A 13 -6.66 -5.01 14.31
C ALA A 13 -7.74 -4.32 15.14
N THR A 14 -7.33 -3.35 15.96
CA THR A 14 -8.21 -2.41 16.63
C THR A 14 -7.95 -0.99 16.13
N PRO A 15 -8.89 -0.04 16.27
CA PRO A 15 -8.66 1.34 15.87
C PRO A 15 -7.43 1.95 16.52
N GLU A 16 -7.20 1.66 17.79
CA GLU A 16 -6.09 2.16 18.57
C GLU A 16 -4.75 1.60 18.04
N VAL A 17 -4.70 0.30 17.76
CA VAL A 17 -3.47 -0.36 17.29
C VAL A 17 -3.11 0.11 15.88
N ILE A 18 -4.09 0.29 14.99
CA ILE A 18 -3.86 0.82 13.64
C ILE A 18 -3.34 2.25 13.70
N ALA A 19 -4.00 3.14 14.44
CA ALA A 19 -3.58 4.54 14.58
C ALA A 19 -2.19 4.64 15.22
N SER A 20 -1.92 3.86 16.27
CA SER A 20 -0.60 3.83 16.92
C SER A 20 0.49 3.27 16.01
N PHE A 21 0.18 2.25 15.18
CA PHE A 21 1.12 1.73 14.19
C PHE A 21 1.55 2.81 13.20
N VAL A 22 0.60 3.59 12.71
CA VAL A 22 0.89 4.68 11.77
C VAL A 22 1.72 5.77 12.45
N ALA A 23 1.37 6.17 13.68
CA ALA A 23 2.12 7.17 14.44
C ALA A 23 3.58 6.74 14.71
N GLU A 24 3.79 5.47 15.08
CA GLU A 24 5.16 4.92 15.25
C GLU A 24 5.92 4.85 13.92
N ALA A 25 5.24 4.56 12.82
CA ALA A 25 5.87 4.53 11.50
C ALA A 25 6.26 5.94 11.02
N GLU A 26 5.47 6.97 11.34
CA GLU A 26 5.81 8.37 11.06
C GLU A 26 6.98 8.88 11.92
N ALA A 27 7.12 8.38 13.14
CA ALA A 27 8.19 8.73 14.07
C ALA A 27 9.47 7.89 13.89
N ALA A 28 9.40 6.84 13.07
CA ALA A 28 10.49 5.89 12.88
C ALA A 28 11.70 6.53 12.18
N PRO A 29 12.93 6.01 12.41
CA PRO A 29 14.11 6.44 11.68
C PRO A 29 13.99 6.14 10.18
N GLU A 30 14.64 6.92 9.36
CA GLU A 30 14.56 6.86 7.89
C GLU A 30 14.93 5.49 7.31
N GLU A 31 15.77 4.75 8.00
CA GLU A 31 16.17 3.39 7.62
C GLU A 31 15.06 2.35 7.78
N LEU A 32 13.99 2.67 8.52
CA LEU A 32 12.86 1.76 8.72
C LEU A 32 11.73 2.04 7.73
N SER A 33 11.44 1.06 6.89
CA SER A 33 10.26 1.06 6.02
C SER A 33 9.20 0.12 6.57
N THR A 34 7.92 0.53 6.50
CA THR A 34 6.81 -0.25 7.04
C THR A 34 5.69 -0.44 6.02
N ILE A 35 5.05 -1.60 6.06
CA ILE A 35 3.76 -1.85 5.40
C ILE A 35 2.86 -2.51 6.42
N ALA A 36 1.66 -1.97 6.65
CA ALA A 36 0.63 -2.61 7.43
C ALA A 36 -0.50 -3.07 6.51
N ASN A 37 -0.78 -4.37 6.46
CA ASN A 37 -1.98 -4.91 5.83
C ASN A 37 -3.02 -5.16 6.92
N VAL A 38 -4.06 -4.34 6.98
CA VAL A 38 -5.24 -4.61 7.78
C VAL A 38 -6.15 -5.50 6.95
N MET A 39 -6.29 -6.75 7.35
CA MET A 39 -6.96 -7.76 6.54
C MET A 39 -7.49 -8.92 7.37
N THR A 40 -8.32 -9.74 6.76
CA THR A 40 -8.75 -11.01 7.37
C THR A 40 -7.57 -11.97 7.44
N ALA A 41 -7.32 -12.56 8.61
CA ALA A 41 -6.26 -13.53 8.82
C ALA A 41 -6.50 -14.78 7.96
N PRO A 42 -5.62 -15.09 7.00
CA PRO A 42 -5.76 -16.30 6.20
C PRO A 42 -5.43 -17.56 7.04
N PRO A 43 -5.92 -18.75 6.64
CA PRO A 43 -5.65 -20.00 7.35
C PRO A 43 -4.21 -20.50 7.10
N MET A 44 -3.22 -19.78 7.63
CA MET A 44 -1.80 -20.14 7.51
C MET A 44 -1.35 -21.04 8.67
N PRO A 45 -0.46 -22.03 8.45
CA PRO A 45 -0.06 -22.99 9.47
C PRO A 45 0.61 -22.39 10.72
N PHE A 46 1.20 -21.18 10.58
CA PHE A 46 1.88 -20.50 11.68
C PHE A 46 0.94 -19.52 12.43
N LEU A 47 -0.30 -19.37 12.00
CA LEU A 47 -1.32 -18.59 12.72
C LEU A 47 -2.16 -19.51 13.60
N PRO A 48 -2.43 -19.12 14.86
CA PRO A 48 -3.37 -19.84 15.71
C PRO A 48 -4.74 -19.96 15.03
N ALA A 49 -5.36 -21.12 15.12
CA ALA A 49 -6.63 -21.40 14.44
C ALA A 49 -7.77 -20.47 14.88
N GLU A 50 -7.73 -20.02 16.14
CA GLU A 50 -8.70 -19.09 16.72
C GLU A 50 -8.70 -17.68 16.12
N VAL A 51 -7.63 -17.30 15.43
CA VAL A 51 -7.55 -15.99 14.74
C VAL A 51 -7.87 -16.06 13.25
N HIS A 52 -8.05 -17.27 12.70
CA HIS A 52 -8.42 -17.41 11.29
C HIS A 52 -9.77 -16.72 11.03
N GLY A 53 -9.83 -15.86 10.04
CA GLY A 53 -11.03 -15.09 9.72
C GLY A 53 -11.21 -13.80 10.52
N GLU A 54 -10.46 -13.58 11.60
CA GLU A 54 -10.46 -12.32 12.34
C GLU A 54 -9.66 -11.24 11.61
N LEU A 55 -9.97 -9.98 11.88
CA LEU A 55 -9.19 -8.86 11.35
C LEU A 55 -7.89 -8.71 12.13
N VAL A 56 -6.79 -8.71 11.40
CA VAL A 56 -5.43 -8.56 11.94
C VAL A 56 -4.64 -7.52 11.16
N ILE A 57 -3.59 -6.99 11.77
CA ILE A 57 -2.55 -6.26 11.07
C ILE A 57 -1.43 -7.24 10.74
N MET A 58 -1.23 -7.51 9.45
CA MET A 58 -0.06 -8.23 8.97
C MET A 58 1.01 -7.21 8.56
N ALA A 59 1.96 -6.97 9.45
CA ALA A 59 2.97 -5.94 9.24
C ALA A 59 4.26 -6.51 8.66
N MET A 60 4.80 -5.78 7.69
CA MET A 60 6.19 -5.91 7.23
C MET A 60 6.97 -4.70 7.73
N LEU A 61 8.10 -4.96 8.38
CA LEU A 61 9.03 -3.94 8.82
C LEU A 61 10.42 -4.27 8.23
N ALA A 62 11.03 -3.33 7.53
CA ALA A 62 12.32 -3.51 6.90
C ALA A 62 13.27 -2.40 7.33
N TYR A 63 14.24 -2.73 8.17
CA TYR A 63 15.31 -1.84 8.56
C TYR A 63 16.54 -2.03 7.66
N ALA A 64 16.91 -1.00 6.93
CA ALA A 64 17.98 -1.02 5.92
C ALA A 64 19.35 -0.54 6.44
N GLY A 65 19.54 -0.41 7.75
CA GLY A 65 20.81 -0.03 8.37
C GLY A 65 21.81 -1.18 8.46
N GLU A 66 23.02 -0.86 8.92
CA GLU A 66 24.12 -1.85 9.06
C GLU A 66 24.14 -2.51 10.43
N GLU A 67 23.63 -1.85 11.47
CA GLU A 67 23.68 -2.34 12.85
C GLU A 67 22.38 -3.04 13.26
N VAL A 68 22.48 -4.30 13.65
CA VAL A 68 21.34 -5.13 14.09
C VAL A 68 20.64 -4.52 15.30
N GLU A 69 21.43 -4.05 16.29
CA GLU A 69 20.90 -3.45 17.52
C GLU A 69 20.12 -2.15 17.25
N ALA A 70 20.56 -1.34 16.28
CA ALA A 70 19.82 -0.15 15.85
C ALA A 70 18.48 -0.54 15.20
N GLY A 71 18.49 -1.56 14.35
CA GLY A 71 17.27 -2.12 13.77
C GLY A 71 16.31 -2.68 14.82
N GLN A 72 16.82 -3.40 15.82
CA GLN A 72 16.00 -3.90 16.93
C GLN A 72 15.37 -2.75 17.74
N ARG A 73 16.12 -1.68 18.01
CA ARG A 73 15.58 -0.48 18.67
C ARG A 73 14.50 0.21 17.84
N ALA A 74 14.70 0.31 16.52
CA ALA A 74 13.73 0.91 15.62
C ALA A 74 12.40 0.13 15.54
N ILE A 75 12.46 -1.19 15.68
CA ILE A 75 11.29 -2.09 15.61
C ILE A 75 10.58 -2.23 16.98
N ALA A 76 11.31 -2.03 18.09
CA ALA A 76 10.78 -2.28 19.44
C ALA A 76 9.43 -1.60 19.72
N PRO A 77 9.16 -0.34 19.32
CA PRO A 77 7.85 0.30 19.52
C PRO A 77 6.70 -0.50 18.92
N PHE A 78 6.88 -1.07 17.74
CA PHE A 78 5.83 -1.83 17.05
C PHE A 78 5.44 -3.13 17.77
N ARG A 79 6.38 -3.73 18.51
CA ARG A 79 6.16 -4.94 19.32
C ARG A 79 5.35 -4.67 20.57
N THR A 80 5.25 -3.41 21.00
CA THR A 80 4.57 -3.00 22.22
C THR A 80 3.20 -2.37 21.98
N LEU A 81 2.76 -2.26 20.72
CA LEU A 81 1.44 -1.70 20.37
C LEU A 81 0.28 -2.57 20.88
N ALA A 82 0.48 -3.87 20.89
CA ALA A 82 -0.42 -4.86 21.47
C ALA A 82 0.39 -6.15 21.73
N GLU A 83 -0.22 -7.14 22.41
CA GLU A 83 0.37 -8.48 22.47
C GLU A 83 0.44 -9.07 21.07
N PRO A 84 1.64 -9.37 20.52
CA PRO A 84 1.76 -9.91 19.19
C PRO A 84 1.14 -11.32 19.08
N ILE A 85 0.28 -11.53 18.11
CA ILE A 85 -0.23 -12.87 17.77
C ILE A 85 0.93 -13.75 17.25
N VAL A 86 1.80 -13.14 16.43
CA VAL A 86 3.03 -13.78 15.91
C VAL A 86 4.11 -12.71 15.75
N ASP A 87 5.33 -13.02 16.20
CA ASP A 87 6.54 -12.22 15.93
C ASP A 87 7.65 -13.11 15.37
N MET A 88 7.93 -12.96 14.07
CA MET A 88 9.02 -13.66 13.37
C MET A 88 10.09 -12.69 12.86
N LEU A 89 10.09 -11.44 13.34
CA LEU A 89 11.06 -10.43 12.94
C LEU A 89 12.48 -10.86 13.34
N LYS A 90 13.35 -11.00 12.36
CA LYS A 90 14.74 -11.45 12.53
C LYS A 90 15.66 -10.85 11.46
N PRO A 91 16.96 -10.75 11.72
CA PRO A 91 17.93 -10.43 10.69
C PRO A 91 17.92 -11.46 9.56
N MET A 92 17.84 -10.98 8.32
CA MET A 92 17.88 -11.83 7.12
C MET A 92 18.43 -11.07 5.90
N PRO A 93 18.97 -11.75 4.90
CA PRO A 93 19.24 -11.14 3.60
C PRO A 93 17.97 -10.61 2.93
N TYR A 94 18.04 -9.43 2.31
CA TYR A 94 16.87 -8.78 1.70
C TYR A 94 16.04 -9.68 0.75
N PRO A 95 16.65 -10.51 -0.13
CA PRO A 95 15.85 -11.39 -0.99
C PRO A 95 14.98 -12.41 -0.24
N GLN A 96 15.29 -12.73 1.01
CA GLN A 96 14.50 -13.68 1.81
C GLN A 96 13.20 -13.08 2.39
N ILE A 97 12.98 -11.78 2.18
CA ILE A 97 11.69 -11.13 2.51
C ILE A 97 10.57 -11.68 1.62
N TYR A 98 10.92 -11.99 0.38
CA TYR A 98 9.95 -12.50 -0.59
C TYR A 98 9.77 -14.00 -0.41
N PRO A 99 8.52 -14.47 -0.23
CA PRO A 99 8.26 -15.91 -0.23
C PRO A 99 8.62 -16.49 -1.60
N PRO A 100 8.90 -17.80 -1.68
CA PRO A 100 8.98 -18.49 -2.97
C PRO A 100 7.71 -18.23 -3.78
N GLU A 101 7.85 -18.06 -5.09
CA GLU A 101 6.71 -17.94 -5.99
C GLU A 101 5.91 -19.25 -5.95
N GLU A 102 4.60 -19.14 -5.74
CA GLU A 102 3.67 -20.25 -5.92
C GLU A 102 3.23 -20.22 -7.37
N GLU A 103 3.66 -21.20 -8.17
CA GLU A 103 3.47 -21.24 -9.63
C GLU A 103 1.98 -21.15 -10.07
N ASP A 104 1.06 -21.56 -9.21
CA ASP A 104 -0.39 -21.61 -9.52
C ASP A 104 -1.20 -20.48 -8.87
N PHE A 105 -0.58 -19.53 -8.14
CA PHE A 105 -1.31 -18.47 -7.46
C PHE A 105 -1.41 -17.19 -8.31
N HIS A 106 -2.51 -17.08 -9.05
CA HIS A 106 -2.82 -15.92 -9.89
C HIS A 106 -4.13 -15.24 -9.45
N PRO A 107 -4.13 -14.54 -8.31
CA PRO A 107 -5.35 -13.95 -7.77
C PRO A 107 -5.86 -12.81 -8.65
N THR A 108 -7.19 -12.76 -8.84
CA THR A 108 -7.86 -11.61 -9.46
C THR A 108 -8.34 -10.67 -8.38
N ALA A 109 -8.09 -9.37 -8.56
CA ALA A 109 -8.49 -8.36 -7.60
C ALA A 109 -8.95 -7.07 -8.28
N VAL A 110 -9.79 -6.33 -7.58
CA VAL A 110 -10.02 -4.91 -7.82
C VAL A 110 -9.40 -4.13 -6.69
N ALA A 111 -8.81 -2.99 -7.00
CA ALA A 111 -8.14 -2.15 -6.03
C ALA A 111 -8.32 -0.67 -6.32
N ARG A 112 -8.18 0.17 -5.30
CA ARG A 112 -8.02 1.62 -5.39
C ARG A 112 -6.88 2.06 -4.52
N THR A 113 -6.03 2.93 -5.07
CA THR A 113 -4.95 3.56 -4.32
C THR A 113 -5.22 5.05 -4.15
N MET A 114 -4.81 5.59 -3.02
CA MET A 114 -4.94 7.00 -2.68
C MET A 114 -3.82 7.45 -1.76
N PHE A 115 -3.57 8.75 -1.75
CA PHE A 115 -2.77 9.38 -0.71
C PHE A 115 -3.72 10.06 0.29
N ILE A 116 -3.44 9.88 1.56
CA ILE A 116 -4.20 10.50 2.67
C ILE A 116 -3.25 11.16 3.65
N ASP A 117 -3.76 12.12 4.40
CA ASP A 117 -2.93 12.93 5.29
C ASP A 117 -2.76 12.31 6.67
N THR A 118 -3.79 11.64 7.17
CA THR A 118 -3.81 11.09 8.53
C THR A 118 -4.57 9.76 8.60
N ILE A 119 -4.13 8.89 9.50
CA ILE A 119 -4.90 7.73 9.97
C ILE A 119 -4.94 7.80 11.50
N ASP A 120 -5.94 8.49 12.01
CA ASP A 120 -6.26 8.53 13.43
C ASP A 120 -7.19 7.37 13.82
N ARG A 121 -7.73 7.43 15.06
CA ARG A 121 -8.64 6.41 15.56
C ARG A 121 -9.94 6.33 14.75
N ASP A 122 -10.48 7.45 14.30
CA ASP A 122 -11.77 7.49 13.59
C ASP A 122 -11.61 6.96 12.15
N VAL A 123 -10.52 7.32 11.46
CA VAL A 123 -10.16 6.74 10.15
C VAL A 123 -9.89 5.25 10.31
N SER A 124 -9.21 4.82 11.37
CA SER A 124 -8.94 3.41 11.66
C SER A 124 -10.23 2.62 11.90
N GLN A 125 -11.22 3.23 12.60
CA GLN A 125 -12.54 2.63 12.78
C GLN A 125 -13.27 2.47 11.45
N THR A 126 -13.23 3.49 10.58
CA THR A 126 -13.80 3.44 9.22
C THR A 126 -13.18 2.30 8.39
N ILE A 127 -11.86 2.12 8.47
CA ILE A 127 -11.16 1.00 7.81
C ILE A 127 -11.73 -0.35 8.28
N LEU A 128 -11.85 -0.54 9.59
CA LEU A 128 -12.35 -1.79 10.15
C LEU A 128 -13.82 -2.06 9.81
N GLU A 129 -14.66 -1.02 9.80
CA GLU A 129 -16.07 -1.14 9.43
C GLU A 129 -16.25 -1.60 7.98
N HIS A 130 -15.53 -1.00 7.03
CA HIS A 130 -15.56 -1.41 5.64
C HIS A 130 -15.04 -2.83 5.43
N LEU A 131 -13.93 -3.19 6.09
CA LEU A 131 -13.41 -4.55 6.02
C LEU A 131 -14.40 -5.58 6.59
N ARG A 132 -15.12 -5.28 7.68
CA ARG A 132 -16.14 -6.17 8.23
C ARG A 132 -17.39 -6.28 7.36
N ALA A 133 -17.75 -5.21 6.65
CA ALA A 133 -18.92 -5.18 5.78
C ALA A 133 -18.75 -5.99 4.48
N SER A 134 -17.54 -6.35 4.09
CA SER A 134 -17.27 -7.12 2.87
C SER A 134 -17.34 -8.62 3.14
N ASP A 135 -17.87 -9.35 2.19
CA ASP A 135 -17.87 -10.81 2.14
C ASP A 135 -16.78 -11.38 1.22
N ALA A 136 -15.92 -10.53 0.64
CA ALA A 136 -14.81 -10.99 -0.18
C ALA A 136 -13.91 -11.95 0.61
N PRO A 137 -13.50 -13.09 0.02
CA PRO A 137 -12.69 -14.10 0.72
C PRO A 137 -11.35 -13.52 1.20
N MET A 138 -10.75 -12.64 0.42
CA MET A 138 -9.59 -11.86 0.83
C MET A 138 -9.83 -10.38 0.51
N ARG A 139 -9.68 -9.54 1.52
CA ARG A 139 -9.84 -8.09 1.45
C ARG A 139 -8.82 -7.42 2.34
N VAL A 140 -8.31 -6.28 1.91
CA VAL A 140 -7.20 -5.63 2.59
C VAL A 140 -7.27 -4.11 2.47
N ALA A 141 -6.90 -3.42 3.52
CA ALA A 141 -6.42 -2.05 3.50
C ALA A 141 -4.91 -2.08 3.79
N GLN A 142 -4.11 -1.85 2.77
CA GLN A 142 -2.67 -1.77 2.88
C GLN A 142 -2.26 -0.33 3.11
N ILE A 143 -1.54 -0.09 4.20
CA ILE A 143 -1.09 1.23 4.64
C ILE A 143 0.42 1.31 4.52
N ARG A 144 0.94 2.35 3.88
CA ARG A 144 2.37 2.65 3.77
C ARG A 144 2.62 4.08 4.21
N VAL A 145 3.40 4.26 5.24
CA VAL A 145 3.89 5.58 5.66
C VAL A 145 5.08 5.95 4.78
N LEU A 146 5.02 7.14 4.21
CA LEU A 146 5.97 7.67 3.25
C LEU A 146 6.82 8.77 3.89
N GLY A 147 7.99 9.04 3.33
CA GLY A 147 8.87 10.09 3.86
C GLY A 147 10.35 9.86 3.49
N GLY A 148 11.24 10.27 4.38
CA GLY A 148 12.67 10.06 4.24
C GLY A 148 13.26 10.61 2.94
N ALA A 149 14.11 9.83 2.28
CA ALA A 149 14.79 10.21 1.04
C ALA A 149 13.82 10.57 -0.10
N MET A 150 12.68 9.87 -0.18
CA MET A 150 11.67 10.13 -1.19
C MET A 150 11.12 11.56 -1.10
N ALA A 151 10.84 12.04 0.11
CA ALA A 151 10.26 13.37 0.33
C ALA A 151 11.25 14.53 0.09
N ARG A 152 12.57 14.27 0.07
CA ARG A 152 13.60 15.28 -0.20
C ARG A 152 13.81 15.58 -1.69
N VAL A 153 13.26 14.75 -2.57
CA VAL A 153 13.33 14.97 -4.01
C VAL A 153 12.24 15.94 -4.45
N SER A 154 12.58 16.93 -5.29
CA SER A 154 11.58 17.84 -5.84
C SER A 154 10.49 17.09 -6.59
N ALA A 155 9.24 17.52 -6.45
CA ALA A 155 8.08 16.92 -7.14
C ALA A 155 8.25 16.91 -8.67
N GLU A 156 8.98 17.88 -9.22
CA GLU A 156 9.20 18.01 -10.68
C GLU A 156 10.46 17.27 -11.18
N ALA A 157 11.26 16.69 -10.29
CA ALA A 157 12.52 16.06 -10.69
C ALA A 157 12.33 14.75 -11.48
N THR A 158 11.25 14.03 -11.22
CA THR A 158 10.94 12.73 -11.85
C THR A 158 9.44 12.63 -12.16
N ALA A 159 9.03 11.53 -12.80
CA ALA A 159 7.60 11.26 -13.05
C ALA A 159 6.78 11.07 -11.76
N PHE A 160 7.37 10.64 -10.65
CA PHE A 160 6.68 10.54 -9.37
C PHE A 160 6.62 11.92 -8.70
N ALA A 161 5.46 12.56 -8.74
CA ALA A 161 5.26 13.93 -8.23
C ALA A 161 4.75 13.99 -6.77
N HIS A 162 4.21 12.91 -6.21
CA HIS A 162 3.59 12.86 -4.88
C HIS A 162 4.62 12.78 -3.75
N ARG A 163 5.62 13.69 -3.76
CA ARG A 163 6.76 13.69 -2.85
C ARG A 163 6.42 14.16 -1.43
N SER A 164 5.39 14.99 -1.30
CA SER A 164 4.91 15.49 -0.01
C SER A 164 3.84 14.62 0.64
N SER A 165 3.36 13.60 -0.07
CA SER A 165 2.34 12.69 0.47
C SER A 165 2.90 11.89 1.63
N ARG A 166 2.11 11.79 2.72
CA ARG A 166 2.56 11.17 3.98
C ARG A 166 2.19 9.70 4.08
N ILE A 167 0.99 9.35 3.64
CA ILE A 167 0.46 8.00 3.77
C ILE A 167 -0.14 7.59 2.43
N MET A 168 0.23 6.41 1.94
CA MET A 168 -0.42 5.77 0.81
C MET A 168 -1.27 4.61 1.33
N VAL A 169 -2.54 4.59 0.94
CA VAL A 169 -3.45 3.48 1.21
C VAL A 169 -3.84 2.83 -0.10
N ASN A 170 -3.83 1.50 -0.10
CA ASN A 170 -4.38 0.70 -1.19
C ASN A 170 -5.45 -0.23 -0.61
N VAL A 171 -6.69 -0.06 -1.02
CA VAL A 171 -7.79 -0.95 -0.65
C VAL A 171 -8.04 -1.93 -1.79
N ALA A 172 -8.17 -3.21 -1.47
CA ALA A 172 -8.36 -4.26 -2.47
C ALA A 172 -9.32 -5.34 -1.99
N ALA A 173 -10.07 -5.89 -2.95
CA ALA A 173 -10.90 -7.07 -2.77
C ALA A 173 -10.54 -8.12 -3.85
N PHE A 174 -10.34 -9.34 -3.42
CA PHE A 174 -10.04 -10.47 -4.30
C PHE A 174 -11.32 -11.24 -4.61
N TYR A 175 -11.38 -11.84 -5.80
CA TYR A 175 -12.54 -12.59 -6.26
C TYR A 175 -12.11 -13.65 -7.28
N GLU A 176 -12.96 -14.66 -7.49
CA GLU A 176 -12.68 -15.76 -8.41
C GLU A 176 -13.53 -15.69 -9.69
N GLY A 177 -14.82 -15.46 -9.58
CA GLY A 177 -15.77 -15.42 -10.69
C GLY A 177 -15.98 -14.00 -11.24
N ALA A 178 -16.13 -13.87 -12.56
CA ALA A 178 -16.38 -12.57 -13.21
C ALA A 178 -17.68 -11.89 -12.72
N GLU A 179 -18.64 -12.68 -12.23
CA GLU A 179 -19.92 -12.22 -11.68
C GLU A 179 -19.76 -11.42 -10.38
N GLU A 180 -18.69 -11.67 -9.62
CA GLU A 180 -18.41 -10.94 -8.38
C GLU A 180 -17.80 -9.57 -8.63
N ARG A 181 -17.18 -9.36 -9.79
CA ARG A 181 -16.38 -8.17 -10.11
C ARG A 181 -17.12 -6.87 -9.79
N ALA A 182 -18.35 -6.73 -10.26
CA ALA A 182 -19.11 -5.48 -10.08
C ALA A 182 -19.37 -5.16 -8.58
N ALA A 183 -19.66 -6.19 -7.77
CA ALA A 183 -19.85 -6.00 -6.33
C ALA A 183 -18.55 -5.62 -5.63
N ARG A 184 -17.42 -6.20 -6.04
CA ARG A 184 -16.09 -5.86 -5.49
C ARG A 184 -15.66 -4.44 -5.91
N GLU A 185 -15.91 -4.05 -7.16
CA GLU A 185 -15.65 -2.68 -7.64
C GLU A 185 -16.48 -1.64 -6.87
N ALA A 186 -17.75 -1.90 -6.61
CA ALA A 186 -18.60 -1.02 -5.82
C ALA A 186 -18.05 -0.88 -4.38
N TRP A 187 -17.76 -1.99 -3.72
CA TRP A 187 -17.21 -1.98 -2.36
C TRP A 187 -15.88 -1.24 -2.27
N VAL A 188 -14.94 -1.51 -3.18
CA VAL A 188 -13.64 -0.83 -3.21
C VAL A 188 -13.81 0.66 -3.47
N SER A 189 -14.76 1.07 -4.34
CA SER A 189 -15.03 2.47 -4.62
C SER A 189 -15.64 3.20 -3.42
N ASP A 190 -16.61 2.59 -2.74
CA ASP A 190 -17.23 3.14 -1.53
C ASP A 190 -16.21 3.26 -0.39
N PHE A 191 -15.36 2.25 -0.22
CA PHE A 191 -14.31 2.29 0.78
C PHE A 191 -13.27 3.38 0.49
N ALA A 192 -12.82 3.50 -0.76
CA ALA A 192 -11.90 4.55 -1.16
C ALA A 192 -12.50 5.96 -0.93
N ALA A 193 -13.77 6.15 -1.27
CA ALA A 193 -14.48 7.41 -1.04
C ALA A 193 -14.60 7.75 0.46
N ALA A 194 -14.80 6.75 1.33
CA ALA A 194 -14.85 6.96 2.78
C ALA A 194 -13.50 7.36 3.40
N LEU A 195 -12.40 7.07 2.72
CA LEU A 195 -11.04 7.43 3.15
C LEU A 195 -10.50 8.67 2.46
N GLU A 196 -11.24 9.26 1.52
CA GLU A 196 -10.74 10.37 0.70
C GLU A 196 -10.35 11.57 1.59
N GLN A 197 -9.10 12.01 1.42
CA GLN A 197 -8.51 13.20 2.03
C GLN A 197 -7.65 13.89 0.97
N GLY A 198 -7.68 15.21 0.90
CA GLY A 198 -6.82 15.97 0.01
C GLY A 198 -7.23 15.98 -1.48
N ASP A 199 -6.26 15.89 -2.39
CA ASP A 199 -6.41 16.20 -3.82
C ASP A 199 -6.71 15.00 -4.72
N GLY A 200 -6.94 13.84 -4.17
CA GLY A 200 -7.24 12.62 -4.94
C GLY A 200 -6.05 12.04 -5.72
N GLY A 201 -4.82 12.38 -5.37
CA GLY A 201 -3.60 11.85 -5.97
C GLY A 201 -3.53 10.31 -5.89
N VAL A 202 -2.85 9.69 -6.86
CA VAL A 202 -2.73 8.24 -6.96
C VAL A 202 -1.31 7.81 -7.35
N TYR A 203 -0.96 6.58 -7.01
CA TYR A 203 0.28 5.97 -7.45
C TYR A 203 0.04 5.06 -8.67
N VAL A 204 0.60 5.44 -9.81
CA VAL A 204 0.35 4.79 -11.11
C VAL A 204 0.58 3.27 -11.11
N ASN A 205 1.53 2.77 -10.33
CA ASN A 205 1.85 1.33 -10.29
C ASN A 205 0.76 0.49 -9.58
N PHE A 206 -0.16 1.13 -8.87
CA PHE A 206 -1.33 0.50 -8.25
C PHE A 206 -2.64 0.85 -8.96
N LEU A 207 -2.55 1.62 -10.07
CA LEU A 207 -3.72 2.05 -10.81
C LEU A 207 -4.18 0.93 -11.74
N GLY A 208 -5.44 0.52 -11.60
CA GLY A 208 -6.12 -0.35 -12.53
C GLY A 208 -6.64 0.42 -13.76
N ASP A 209 -7.62 -0.15 -14.47
CA ASP A 209 -8.35 0.56 -15.53
C ASP A 209 -9.41 1.46 -14.89
N GLU A 210 -8.98 2.65 -14.47
CA GLU A 210 -9.81 3.64 -13.77
C GLU A 210 -10.09 4.88 -14.63
N GLY A 211 -9.72 4.83 -15.91
CA GLY A 211 -9.91 5.90 -16.87
C GLY A 211 -8.82 6.98 -16.86
N GLU A 212 -8.84 7.79 -17.92
CA GLU A 212 -7.80 8.80 -18.19
C GLU A 212 -7.65 9.83 -17.06
N GLY A 213 -8.76 10.22 -16.43
CA GLY A 213 -8.72 11.17 -15.31
C GLY A 213 -7.86 10.71 -14.14
N ARG A 214 -7.88 9.42 -13.84
CA ARG A 214 -7.05 8.83 -12.78
C ARG A 214 -5.58 8.70 -13.19
N VAL A 215 -5.33 8.39 -14.48
CA VAL A 215 -3.95 8.41 -15.02
C VAL A 215 -3.37 9.81 -14.90
N ARG A 216 -4.14 10.84 -15.21
CA ARG A 216 -3.72 12.24 -15.07
C ARG A 216 -3.47 12.62 -13.61
N ALA A 217 -4.27 12.13 -12.66
CA ALA A 217 -4.08 12.36 -11.23
C ALA A 217 -2.77 11.75 -10.69
N ALA A 218 -2.24 10.71 -11.36
CA ALA A 218 -0.93 10.15 -11.02
C ALA A 218 0.24 11.06 -11.39
N TYR A 219 0.03 12.01 -12.31
CA TYR A 219 1.05 12.90 -12.88
C TYR A 219 0.59 14.38 -12.83
N PRO A 220 0.40 14.97 -11.65
CA PRO A 220 -0.14 16.32 -11.52
C PRO A 220 0.80 17.39 -12.09
N GLY A 221 0.18 18.54 -12.47
CA GLY A 221 0.91 19.75 -12.85
C GLY A 221 1.79 19.57 -14.09
N SER A 222 2.97 20.16 -14.07
CA SER A 222 3.95 20.15 -15.17
C SER A 222 4.49 18.77 -15.53
N THR A 223 4.35 17.78 -14.63
CA THR A 223 4.77 16.42 -14.89
C THR A 223 4.00 15.79 -16.04
N TRP A 224 2.69 16.01 -16.12
CA TRP A 224 1.86 15.55 -17.22
C TRP A 224 2.30 16.11 -18.57
N ASP A 225 2.48 17.42 -18.66
CA ASP A 225 2.87 18.10 -19.89
C ASP A 225 4.24 17.62 -20.38
N ARG A 226 5.19 17.47 -19.46
CA ARG A 226 6.52 16.93 -19.76
C ARG A 226 6.47 15.49 -20.26
N LEU A 227 5.59 14.65 -19.70
CA LEU A 227 5.40 13.27 -20.17
C LEU A 227 4.78 13.23 -21.57
N ILE A 228 3.85 14.13 -21.91
CA ILE A 228 3.32 14.27 -23.26
C ILE A 228 4.42 14.66 -24.26
N GLU A 229 5.30 15.60 -23.91
CA GLU A 229 6.43 16.01 -24.75
C GLU A 229 7.37 14.83 -25.01
N ILE A 230 7.72 14.08 -23.95
CA ILE A 230 8.56 12.87 -24.06
C ILE A 230 7.87 11.83 -24.94
N LYS A 231 6.59 11.57 -24.72
CA LYS A 231 5.79 10.63 -25.50
C LYS A 231 5.76 11.02 -26.97
N SER A 232 5.50 12.30 -27.28
CA SER A 232 5.46 12.81 -28.65
C SER A 232 6.79 12.67 -29.37
N ARG A 233 7.90 12.81 -28.63
CA ARG A 233 9.26 12.66 -29.18
C ARG A 233 9.64 11.22 -29.48
N TYR A 234 9.33 10.28 -28.56
CA TYR A 234 9.84 8.92 -28.62
C TYR A 234 8.83 7.89 -29.13
N ASP A 235 7.54 8.18 -29.05
CA ASP A 235 6.45 7.35 -29.54
C ASP A 235 5.30 8.18 -30.14
N PRO A 236 5.58 8.95 -31.21
CA PRO A 236 4.60 9.88 -31.79
C PRO A 236 3.37 9.16 -32.38
N THR A 237 3.48 7.90 -32.75
CA THR A 237 2.38 7.10 -33.27
C THR A 237 1.55 6.40 -32.17
N ASN A 238 1.93 6.60 -30.90
CA ASN A 238 1.29 5.96 -29.75
C ASN A 238 1.27 4.42 -29.88
N PHE A 239 2.37 3.84 -30.31
CA PHE A 239 2.51 2.38 -30.44
C PHE A 239 2.37 1.67 -29.08
N PHE A 240 3.03 2.20 -28.04
CA PHE A 240 2.92 1.74 -26.64
C PHE A 240 1.75 2.45 -25.95
N ARG A 241 0.53 1.92 -26.10
CA ARG A 241 -0.72 2.55 -25.63
C ARG A 241 -1.54 1.72 -24.66
N LEU A 242 -1.02 0.60 -24.20
CA LEU A 242 -1.70 -0.25 -23.22
C LEU A 242 -1.49 0.28 -21.80
N ASN A 243 -2.30 -0.17 -20.87
CA ASN A 243 -2.32 0.22 -19.46
C ASN A 243 -2.55 1.74 -19.27
N GLN A 244 -1.76 2.40 -18.42
CA GLN A 244 -1.89 3.83 -18.10
C GLN A 244 -1.22 4.68 -19.19
N ASN A 245 -1.86 4.72 -20.37
CA ASN A 245 -1.32 5.44 -21.53
C ASN A 245 -1.31 6.96 -21.31
N ILE A 246 -0.22 7.58 -21.76
CA ILE A 246 -0.12 9.03 -21.95
C ILE A 246 -0.08 9.24 -23.46
N SER A 247 -1.15 9.83 -24.02
CA SER A 247 -1.24 10.07 -25.45
C SER A 247 -0.24 11.17 -25.88
N PRO A 248 0.44 11.01 -27.05
CA PRO A 248 1.26 12.09 -27.59
C PRO A 248 0.41 13.30 -27.98
N ALA A 249 1.03 14.47 -28.06
CA ALA A 249 0.35 15.66 -28.57
C ALA A 249 -0.14 15.40 -30.01
N ILE A 250 -1.36 15.81 -30.31
CA ILE A 250 -1.88 15.77 -31.68
C ILE A 250 -1.20 16.91 -32.45
N GLU A 251 -0.39 16.58 -33.46
CA GLU A 251 0.07 17.59 -34.40
C GLU A 251 -1.14 18.22 -35.10
N GLN A 252 -1.33 19.54 -34.90
CA GLN A 252 -2.35 20.32 -35.60
C GLN A 252 -1.89 20.67 -37.02
#